data_45005725ba71da115b1d3914b63c679c
#
_entry.id   45005725ba71da115b1d3914b63c679c
#
_cell.length_a   1.000
_cell.length_b   1.000
_cell.length_c   1.000
_cell.angle_alpha   90.00
_cell.angle_beta   90.00
_cell.angle_gamma   90.00
#
_symmetry.space_group_name_H-M   'P 1'
#
loop_
_entity.id
_entity.type
_entity.pdbx_description
1 polymer ?
#
loop_
_entity_poly.entity_id
_entity_poly.type
_entity_poly.pdbx_seq_one_letter_code
_entity_poly.pdbx_strand_id
1 'polypeptide(L)'
;LDALSLRQGFGLPDGSGLDGKKILIIGDIVHSRVARSNLDLLSKLGATVELAGPGSFAPGSKYANLDMALEINPDAVMMLRVQKERMNQPLLPSDKEYSKLWGLSESRVKKIPDSLILHPGPMNRGLEISSYAAESENSMVLKQVKNGLAIRMAVLSRILGGRRETE
;
A
#
# COMPACT_ATOMS: atom_id res chain seq x y z
N LEU A 1 5.37 9.18 -3.26
CA LEU A 1 5.52 9.15 -1.80
C LEU A 1 5.75 7.73 -1.29
N ASP A 2 5.02 6.74 -1.79
CA ASP A 2 5.08 5.36 -1.29
C ASP A 2 6.47 4.73 -1.51
N ALA A 3 7.09 4.93 -2.67
CA ALA A 3 8.45 4.47 -2.93
C ALA A 3 9.48 5.09 -1.95
N LEU A 4 9.34 6.37 -1.61
CA LEU A 4 10.19 7.00 -0.60
C LEU A 4 9.97 6.38 0.79
N SER A 5 8.71 6.14 1.16
CA SER A 5 8.37 5.51 2.44
C SER A 5 8.92 4.08 2.54
N LEU A 6 8.83 3.31 1.46
CA LEU A 6 9.41 1.97 1.38
C LEU A 6 10.93 1.98 1.52
N ARG A 7 11.62 2.88 0.78
CA ARG A 7 13.08 3.01 0.91
C ARG A 7 13.49 3.32 2.35
N GLN A 8 12.83 4.28 2.97
CA GLN A 8 13.10 4.66 4.37
C GLN A 8 12.80 3.52 5.35
N GLY A 9 11.70 2.79 5.12
CA GLY A 9 11.32 1.65 5.95
C GLY A 9 12.31 0.49 5.84
N PHE A 10 12.84 0.25 4.65
CA PHE A 10 13.87 -0.76 4.42
C PHE A 10 15.30 -0.30 4.74
N GLY A 11 15.50 0.94 5.16
CA GLY A 11 16.83 1.50 5.42
C GLY A 11 17.71 1.59 4.17
N LEU A 12 17.11 1.72 2.97
CA LEU A 12 17.84 1.76 1.70
C LEU A 12 18.39 3.17 1.43
N PRO A 13 19.57 3.29 0.79
CA PRO A 13 20.15 4.58 0.41
C PRO A 13 19.25 5.41 -0.49
N ASP A 14 19.43 6.73 -0.46
CA ASP A 14 18.74 7.63 -1.37
C ASP A 14 19.08 7.30 -2.83
N GLY A 15 18.05 7.29 -3.67
CA GLY A 15 18.20 6.97 -5.10
C GLY A 15 18.26 5.48 -5.44
N SER A 16 18.37 4.57 -4.46
CA SER A 16 18.37 3.12 -4.73
C SER A 16 17.02 2.63 -5.30
N GLY A 17 17.05 1.51 -6.00
CA GLY A 17 15.85 0.74 -6.38
C GLY A 17 15.18 0.05 -5.18
N LEU A 18 14.31 -0.89 -5.50
CA LEU A 18 13.66 -1.81 -4.56
C LEU A 18 13.90 -3.26 -5.00
N ASP A 19 15.09 -3.50 -5.57
CA ASP A 19 15.45 -4.79 -6.15
C ASP A 19 15.31 -5.91 -5.14
N GLY A 20 14.67 -7.00 -5.56
CA GLY A 20 14.43 -8.19 -4.75
C GLY A 20 13.34 -8.03 -3.68
N LYS A 21 12.75 -6.83 -3.51
CA LYS A 21 11.66 -6.63 -2.56
C LYS A 21 10.33 -7.12 -3.10
N LYS A 22 9.58 -7.85 -2.28
CA LYS A 22 8.22 -8.32 -2.57
C LYS A 22 7.21 -7.42 -1.91
N ILE A 23 6.34 -6.81 -2.69
CA ILE A 23 5.32 -5.86 -2.21
C ILE A 23 3.95 -6.40 -2.56
N LEU A 24 3.12 -6.61 -1.55
CA LEU A 24 1.75 -7.08 -1.70
C LEU A 24 0.78 -5.90 -1.56
N ILE A 25 0.01 -5.60 -2.60
CA ILE A 25 -1.03 -4.57 -2.60
C ILE A 25 -2.39 -5.25 -2.51
N ILE A 26 -3.19 -4.89 -1.49
CA ILE A 26 -4.41 -5.60 -1.12
C ILE A 26 -5.61 -4.68 -1.12
N GLY A 27 -6.71 -5.14 -1.70
CA GLY A 27 -8.02 -4.52 -1.60
C GLY A 27 -8.62 -4.12 -2.95
N ASP A 28 -9.17 -2.91 -3.04
CA ASP A 28 -9.83 -2.40 -4.25
C ASP A 28 -8.82 -1.91 -5.29
N ILE A 29 -8.28 -2.83 -6.05
CA ILE A 29 -7.27 -2.56 -7.09
C ILE A 29 -7.90 -1.81 -8.27
N VAL A 30 -9.08 -2.23 -8.70
CA VAL A 30 -9.76 -1.71 -9.91
C VAL A 30 -10.03 -0.22 -9.81
N HIS A 31 -10.53 0.25 -8.67
CA HIS A 31 -10.89 1.66 -8.47
C HIS A 31 -9.76 2.51 -7.90
N SER A 32 -8.63 1.89 -7.54
CA SER A 32 -7.51 2.58 -6.90
C SER A 32 -6.52 3.17 -7.91
N ARG A 33 -6.44 4.50 -7.96
CA ARG A 33 -5.35 5.19 -8.66
C ARG A 33 -3.99 4.91 -8.01
N VAL A 34 -3.99 4.71 -6.69
CA VAL A 34 -2.77 4.40 -5.93
C VAL A 34 -2.22 3.04 -6.33
N ALA A 35 -3.08 2.00 -6.44
CA ALA A 35 -2.65 0.68 -6.89
C ALA A 35 -1.99 0.74 -8.28
N ARG A 36 -2.65 1.40 -9.24
CA ARG A 36 -2.14 1.51 -10.62
C ARG A 36 -0.79 2.23 -10.69
N SER A 37 -0.66 3.38 -10.02
CA SER A 37 0.60 4.13 -10.02
C SER A 37 1.72 3.41 -9.29
N ASN A 38 1.42 2.68 -8.21
CA ASN A 38 2.41 1.91 -7.50
C ASN A 38 2.82 0.64 -8.23
N LEU A 39 1.89 -0.05 -8.90
CA LEU A 39 2.23 -1.21 -9.74
C LEU A 39 3.28 -0.84 -10.80
N ASP A 40 3.06 0.25 -11.53
CA ASP A 40 4.01 0.72 -12.55
C ASP A 40 5.34 1.21 -11.92
N LEU A 41 5.27 2.07 -10.91
CA LEU A 41 6.46 2.67 -10.30
C LEU A 41 7.33 1.64 -9.55
N LEU A 42 6.74 0.80 -8.71
CA LEU A 42 7.49 -0.13 -7.87
C LEU A 42 8.12 -1.23 -8.71
N SER A 43 7.44 -1.69 -9.77
CA SER A 43 8.02 -2.63 -10.74
C SER A 43 9.22 -2.03 -11.47
N LYS A 44 9.13 -0.75 -11.89
CA LYS A 44 10.28 -0.03 -12.49
C LYS A 44 11.45 0.18 -11.53
N LEU A 45 11.18 0.17 -10.23
CA LEU A 45 12.20 0.24 -9.19
C LEU A 45 12.79 -1.13 -8.81
N GLY A 46 12.43 -2.20 -9.52
CA GLY A 46 12.96 -3.54 -9.30
C GLY A 46 12.20 -4.40 -8.29
N ALA A 47 11.09 -3.91 -7.74
CA ALA A 47 10.27 -4.71 -6.82
C ALA A 47 9.39 -5.73 -7.55
N THR A 48 9.18 -6.89 -6.94
CA THR A 48 8.11 -7.81 -7.34
C THR A 48 6.81 -7.37 -6.68
N VAL A 49 5.82 -6.98 -7.48
CA VAL A 49 4.52 -6.51 -6.97
C VAL A 49 3.45 -7.57 -7.22
N GLU A 50 2.81 -8.02 -6.15
CA GLU A 50 1.67 -8.92 -6.17
C GLU A 50 0.40 -8.19 -5.78
N LEU A 51 -0.72 -8.56 -6.42
CA LEU A 51 -2.02 -7.96 -6.17
C LEU A 51 -2.97 -8.99 -5.56
N ALA A 52 -3.70 -8.60 -4.53
CA ALA A 52 -4.66 -9.45 -3.84
C ALA A 52 -5.95 -8.69 -3.49
N GLY A 53 -7.07 -9.40 -3.49
CA GLY A 53 -8.36 -8.83 -3.13
C GLY A 53 -9.51 -9.71 -3.60
N PRO A 54 -10.75 -9.39 -3.22
CA PRO A 54 -11.93 -10.04 -3.78
C PRO A 54 -11.93 -9.97 -5.30
N GLY A 55 -12.44 -10.99 -5.98
CA GLY A 55 -12.43 -11.05 -7.45
C GLY A 55 -13.07 -9.84 -8.15
N SER A 56 -14.08 -9.22 -7.53
CA SER A 56 -14.70 -7.98 -8.01
C SER A 56 -13.78 -6.76 -7.92
N PHE A 57 -12.80 -6.78 -7.01
CA PHE A 57 -11.89 -5.66 -6.74
C PHE A 57 -10.48 -5.89 -7.29
N ALA A 58 -10.09 -7.15 -7.41
CA ALA A 58 -8.78 -7.54 -7.94
C ALA A 58 -8.97 -8.66 -8.97
N PRO A 59 -9.48 -8.36 -10.17
CA PRO A 59 -9.62 -9.36 -11.23
C PRO A 59 -8.26 -9.99 -11.54
N GLY A 60 -8.23 -11.32 -11.57
CA GLY A 60 -6.99 -12.07 -11.77
C GLY A 60 -6.17 -12.30 -10.50
N SER A 61 -6.64 -11.88 -9.33
CA SER A 61 -6.04 -12.31 -8.07
C SER A 61 -6.12 -13.83 -7.95
N LYS A 62 -4.97 -14.46 -7.67
CA LYS A 62 -4.88 -15.91 -7.47
C LYS A 62 -5.17 -16.34 -6.03
N TYR A 63 -5.44 -15.39 -5.14
CA TYR A 63 -5.64 -15.62 -3.72
C TYR A 63 -7.12 -15.60 -3.35
N ALA A 64 -7.57 -16.59 -2.58
CA ALA A 64 -8.95 -16.65 -2.09
C ALA A 64 -9.19 -15.77 -0.86
N ASN A 65 -8.15 -15.46 -0.12
CA ASN A 65 -8.18 -14.62 1.08
C ASN A 65 -6.80 -14.06 1.38
N LEU A 66 -6.73 -13.15 2.37
CA LEU A 66 -5.48 -12.50 2.76
C LEU A 66 -4.47 -13.48 3.38
N ASP A 67 -4.92 -14.50 4.11
CA ASP A 67 -4.00 -15.48 4.71
C ASP A 67 -3.17 -16.18 3.63
N MET A 68 -3.81 -16.63 2.54
CA MET A 68 -3.10 -17.23 1.40
C MET A 68 -2.14 -16.22 0.71
N ALA A 69 -2.56 -14.96 0.61
CA ALA A 69 -1.71 -13.94 0.01
C ALA A 69 -0.47 -13.62 0.85
N LEU A 70 -0.55 -13.74 2.16
CA LEU A 70 0.58 -13.53 3.07
C LEU A 70 1.62 -14.67 3.04
N GLU A 71 1.28 -15.85 2.53
CA GLU A 71 2.21 -16.99 2.41
C GLU A 71 3.41 -16.70 1.50
N ILE A 72 3.33 -15.69 0.63
CA ILE A 72 4.49 -15.27 -0.17
C ILE A 72 5.59 -14.59 0.65
N ASN A 73 5.37 -14.37 1.93
CA ASN A 73 6.26 -13.62 2.84
C ASN A 73 6.67 -12.26 2.23
N PRO A 74 5.72 -11.32 2.10
CA PRO A 74 6.00 -10.03 1.52
C PRO A 74 6.92 -9.19 2.42
N ASP A 75 7.85 -8.43 1.84
CA ASP A 75 8.63 -7.42 2.59
C ASP A 75 7.78 -6.22 2.99
N ALA A 76 6.74 -5.92 2.22
CA ALA A 76 5.78 -4.86 2.55
C ALA A 76 4.37 -5.22 2.11
N VAL A 77 3.40 -4.77 2.90
CA VAL A 77 1.96 -4.93 2.64
C VAL A 77 1.33 -3.54 2.54
N MET A 78 0.68 -3.26 1.42
CA MET A 78 -0.07 -2.02 1.21
C MET A 78 -1.55 -2.31 1.20
N MET A 79 -2.25 -1.92 2.27
CA MET A 79 -3.70 -2.03 2.35
C MET A 79 -4.35 -0.85 1.62
N LEU A 80 -5.27 -1.13 0.73
CA LEU A 80 -6.03 -0.10 0.03
C LEU A 80 -7.35 0.16 0.75
N ARG A 81 -7.77 1.42 0.75
CA ARG A 81 -9.07 1.82 1.25
C ARG A 81 -10.20 1.19 0.43
N VAL A 82 -11.17 0.62 1.09
CA VAL A 82 -12.43 0.22 0.47
C VAL A 82 -13.27 1.47 0.20
N GLN A 83 -13.50 1.79 -1.08
CA GLN A 83 -14.17 3.04 -1.51
C GLN A 83 -15.67 2.80 -1.69
N LYS A 84 -16.41 2.59 -0.59
CA LYS A 84 -17.85 2.30 -0.62
C LYS A 84 -18.67 3.36 -1.36
N GLU A 85 -18.25 4.61 -1.27
CA GLU A 85 -18.88 5.75 -1.92
C GLU A 85 -18.83 5.73 -3.46
N ARG A 86 -17.98 4.89 -4.03
CA ARG A 86 -17.83 4.73 -5.49
C ARG A 86 -18.51 3.50 -6.05
N MET A 87 -19.17 2.73 -5.21
CA MET A 87 -19.84 1.51 -5.62
C MET A 87 -21.29 1.79 -5.93
N ASN A 88 -21.66 1.71 -7.20
CA ASN A 88 -23.07 1.83 -7.65
C ASN A 88 -23.92 0.59 -7.35
N GLN A 89 -23.28 -0.50 -6.90
CA GLN A 89 -23.93 -1.75 -6.49
C GLN A 89 -23.15 -2.37 -5.31
N PRO A 90 -23.80 -3.19 -4.46
CA PRO A 90 -23.12 -3.91 -3.38
C PRO A 90 -22.20 -5.00 -3.97
N LEU A 91 -21.02 -4.61 -4.41
CA LEU A 91 -19.97 -5.50 -4.93
C LEU A 91 -19.23 -6.23 -3.79
N LEU A 92 -19.51 -5.85 -2.55
CA LEU A 92 -18.92 -6.44 -1.36
C LEU A 92 -19.85 -7.46 -0.74
N PRO A 93 -19.30 -8.59 -0.29
CA PRO A 93 -19.85 -9.27 0.86
C PRO A 93 -20.01 -8.26 2.02
N SER A 94 -20.74 -8.60 3.06
CA SER A 94 -20.90 -7.70 4.21
C SER A 94 -19.54 -7.23 4.72
N ASP A 95 -19.47 -6.05 5.39
CA ASP A 95 -18.25 -5.53 6.02
C ASP A 95 -17.54 -6.57 6.90
N LYS A 96 -18.33 -7.40 7.61
CA LYS A 96 -17.80 -8.49 8.44
C LYS A 96 -17.09 -9.55 7.60
N GLU A 97 -17.67 -9.90 6.46
CA GLU A 97 -17.08 -10.90 5.57
C GLU A 97 -15.82 -10.37 4.89
N TYR A 98 -15.85 -9.11 4.41
CA TYR A 98 -14.65 -8.46 3.89
C TYR A 98 -13.53 -8.41 4.93
N SER A 99 -13.82 -7.90 6.12
CA SER A 99 -12.83 -7.82 7.21
C SER A 99 -12.27 -9.19 7.59
N LYS A 100 -13.13 -10.21 7.64
CA LYS A 100 -12.73 -11.59 7.93
C LYS A 100 -11.79 -12.16 6.86
N LEU A 101 -12.09 -11.94 5.59
CA LEU A 101 -11.34 -12.53 4.48
C LEU A 101 -10.12 -11.69 4.09
N TRP A 102 -10.24 -10.36 4.11
CA TRP A 102 -9.25 -9.44 3.51
C TRP A 102 -8.70 -8.37 4.46
N GLY A 103 -9.28 -8.21 5.65
CA GLY A 103 -8.80 -7.22 6.63
C GLY A 103 -7.47 -7.62 7.26
N LEU A 104 -6.53 -6.68 7.39
CA LEU A 104 -5.26 -6.89 8.10
C LEU A 104 -5.49 -6.80 9.62
N SER A 105 -5.78 -7.95 10.22
CA SER A 105 -5.99 -8.12 11.66
C SER A 105 -4.69 -8.23 12.43
N GLU A 106 -4.75 -8.11 13.76
CA GLU A 106 -3.61 -8.35 14.64
C GLU A 106 -2.97 -9.72 14.43
N SER A 107 -3.79 -10.78 14.31
CA SER A 107 -3.29 -12.13 14.09
C SER A 107 -2.52 -12.28 12.77
N ARG A 108 -2.90 -11.53 11.74
CA ARG A 108 -2.21 -11.51 10.46
C ARG A 108 -0.92 -10.71 10.51
N VAL A 109 -0.90 -9.59 11.23
CA VAL A 109 0.34 -8.81 11.46
C VAL A 109 1.39 -9.68 12.15
N LYS A 110 0.99 -10.47 13.15
CA LYS A 110 1.89 -11.40 13.84
C LYS A 110 2.49 -12.50 12.95
N LYS A 111 1.89 -12.79 11.80
CA LYS A 111 2.44 -13.74 10.81
C LYS A 111 3.51 -13.13 9.91
N ILE A 112 3.56 -11.80 9.85
CA ILE A 112 4.48 -11.04 9.01
C ILE A 112 5.25 -10.00 9.84
N PRO A 113 5.98 -10.42 10.88
CA PRO A 113 6.58 -9.51 11.87
C PRO A 113 7.57 -8.52 11.28
N ASP A 114 8.22 -8.88 10.17
CA ASP A 114 9.26 -8.05 9.53
C ASP A 114 8.73 -7.22 8.36
N SER A 115 7.45 -7.39 7.99
CA SER A 115 6.87 -6.69 6.85
C SER A 115 6.48 -5.26 7.20
N LEU A 116 6.82 -4.31 6.34
CA LEU A 116 6.31 -2.94 6.45
C LEU A 116 4.82 -2.88 6.13
N ILE A 117 4.07 -2.10 6.89
CA ILE A 117 2.63 -1.91 6.68
C ILE A 117 2.38 -0.49 6.17
N LEU A 118 1.76 -0.40 4.99
CA LEU A 118 1.41 0.86 4.33
C LEU A 118 -0.10 0.97 4.14
N HIS A 119 -0.58 2.23 4.13
CA HIS A 119 -1.95 2.57 3.78
C HIS A 119 -2.00 4.01 3.25
N PRO A 120 -2.53 4.27 2.05
CA PRO A 120 -2.50 5.62 1.45
C PRO A 120 -3.44 6.62 2.13
N GLY A 121 -4.27 6.15 3.08
CA GLY A 121 -5.29 6.98 3.77
C GLY A 121 -6.43 7.46 2.87
N PRO A 122 -7.55 7.92 3.47
CA PRO A 122 -7.94 7.65 4.85
C PRO A 122 -8.25 6.17 5.10
N MET A 123 -8.13 5.68 6.33
CA MET A 123 -8.35 4.28 6.69
C MET A 123 -9.78 4.04 7.20
N ASN A 124 -10.37 2.89 6.86
CA ASN A 124 -11.56 2.35 7.53
C ASN A 124 -11.10 1.33 8.57
N ARG A 125 -10.81 1.80 9.80
CA ARG A 125 -10.37 0.93 10.90
C ARG A 125 -11.43 -0.13 11.21
N GLY A 126 -10.99 -1.37 11.36
CA GLY A 126 -11.88 -2.52 11.57
C GLY A 126 -12.47 -3.12 10.28
N LEU A 127 -12.21 -2.51 9.12
CA LEU A 127 -12.60 -3.05 7.81
C LEU A 127 -11.38 -3.61 7.08
N GLU A 128 -10.61 -2.78 6.37
CA GLU A 128 -9.42 -3.23 5.66
C GLU A 128 -8.18 -3.31 6.56
N ILE A 129 -8.12 -2.54 7.65
CA ILE A 129 -6.98 -2.53 8.56
C ILE A 129 -7.45 -2.39 10.01
N SER A 130 -6.87 -3.17 10.92
CA SER A 130 -7.12 -3.03 12.36
C SER A 130 -6.35 -1.85 12.95
N SER A 131 -6.79 -1.33 14.11
CA SER A 131 -6.03 -0.31 14.85
C SER A 131 -4.65 -0.81 15.23
N TYR A 132 -4.54 -2.07 15.65
CA TYR A 132 -3.26 -2.72 15.94
C TYR A 132 -2.29 -2.66 14.75
N ALA A 133 -2.74 -3.02 13.55
CA ALA A 133 -1.91 -2.99 12.35
C ALA A 133 -1.48 -1.55 11.99
N ALA A 134 -2.39 -0.59 12.09
CA ALA A 134 -2.12 0.81 11.76
C ALA A 134 -1.12 1.47 12.72
N GLU A 135 -1.02 0.98 13.96
CA GLU A 135 -0.20 1.53 15.05
C GLU A 135 1.00 0.64 15.40
N SER A 136 1.21 -0.46 14.69
CA SER A 136 2.34 -1.36 14.90
C SER A 136 3.68 -0.67 14.59
N GLU A 137 4.78 -1.19 15.14
CA GLU A 137 6.13 -0.66 14.94
C GLU A 137 6.54 -0.60 13.45
N ASN A 138 6.07 -1.56 12.66
CA ASN A 138 6.34 -1.64 11.22
C ASN A 138 5.38 -0.77 10.38
N SER A 139 4.48 -0.03 11.01
CA SER A 139 3.55 0.85 10.28
C SER A 139 4.27 2.08 9.74
N MET A 140 4.18 2.25 8.43
CA MET A 140 4.70 3.40 7.70
C MET A 140 3.66 4.50 7.47
N VAL A 141 2.43 4.32 7.95
CA VAL A 141 1.29 5.19 7.61
C VAL A 141 1.57 6.66 7.94
N LEU A 142 2.08 6.97 9.13
CA LEU A 142 2.41 8.35 9.50
C LEU A 142 3.61 8.90 8.71
N LYS A 143 4.59 8.04 8.37
CA LYS A 143 5.70 8.43 7.49
C LYS A 143 5.21 8.71 6.07
N GLN A 144 4.25 7.93 5.54
CA GLN A 144 3.64 8.22 4.24
C GLN A 144 3.00 9.61 4.21
N VAL A 145 2.30 10.02 5.28
CA VAL A 145 1.70 11.37 5.38
C VAL A 145 2.78 12.45 5.30
N LYS A 146 3.84 12.33 6.10
CA LYS A 146 4.98 13.28 6.10
C LYS A 146 5.67 13.32 4.73
N ASN A 147 5.96 12.15 4.16
CA ASN A 147 6.58 12.04 2.85
C ASN A 147 5.70 12.62 1.74
N GLY A 148 4.38 12.47 1.86
CA GLY A 148 3.42 13.06 0.93
C GLY A 148 3.48 14.60 0.91
N LEU A 149 3.69 15.24 2.06
CA LEU A 149 3.90 16.68 2.13
C LEU A 149 5.24 17.07 1.49
N ALA A 150 6.33 16.42 1.91
CA ALA A 150 7.68 16.72 1.42
C ALA A 150 7.79 16.55 -0.11
N ILE A 151 7.28 15.45 -0.66
CA ILE A 151 7.28 15.21 -2.11
C ILE A 151 6.48 16.27 -2.87
N ARG A 152 5.29 16.64 -2.37
CA ARG A 152 4.48 17.71 -3.01
C ARG A 152 5.21 19.05 -2.99
N MET A 153 5.83 19.41 -1.87
CA MET A 153 6.65 20.63 -1.78
C MET A 153 7.80 20.60 -2.77
N ALA A 154 8.54 19.49 -2.86
CA ALA A 154 9.65 19.34 -3.80
C ALA A 154 9.19 19.45 -5.27
N VAL A 155 8.08 18.80 -5.62
CA VAL A 155 7.50 18.88 -6.98
C VAL A 155 7.08 20.32 -7.32
N LEU A 156 6.36 20.97 -6.41
CA LEU A 156 5.94 22.37 -6.62
C LEU A 156 7.15 23.32 -6.74
N SER A 157 8.14 23.17 -5.87
CA SER A 157 9.38 23.96 -5.95
C SER A 157 10.09 23.76 -7.29
N ARG A 158 10.16 22.52 -7.79
CA ARG A 158 10.79 22.22 -9.08
C ARG A 158 10.02 22.78 -10.28
N ILE A 159 8.70 22.77 -10.22
CA ILE A 159 7.85 23.24 -11.33
C ILE A 159 7.75 24.77 -11.34
N LEU A 160 7.58 25.39 -10.16
CA LEU A 160 7.35 26.82 -10.01
C LEU A 160 8.64 27.63 -9.82
N GLY A 161 9.70 26.98 -9.34
CA GLY A 161 10.96 27.65 -8.97
C GLY A 161 11.86 28.07 -10.12
N GLY A 162 11.44 27.92 -11.38
CA GLY A 162 12.25 28.24 -12.56
C GLY A 162 13.63 27.51 -12.57
N ARG A 163 14.20 27.24 -13.71
CA ARG A 163 15.63 26.89 -13.80
C ARG A 163 16.43 28.05 -13.18
N ARG A 164 17.06 27.85 -12.03
CA ARG A 164 18.24 28.66 -11.71
C ARG A 164 19.24 28.32 -12.79
N GLU A 165 19.43 29.23 -13.74
CA GLU A 165 20.58 29.18 -14.60
C GLU A 165 21.80 29.27 -13.69
N THR A 166 22.52 28.16 -13.58
CA THR A 166 23.86 28.15 -12.98
C THR A 166 24.76 28.79 -14.03
N GLU A 167 25.08 30.08 -13.85
CA GLU A 167 26.28 30.68 -14.42
C GLU A 167 27.52 29.96 -13.90
#